data_78c360199aa733930f6fad111c2635e7
#
_entry.id   78c360199aa733930f6fad111c2635e7
#
_cell.length_a   1.000
_cell.length_b   1.000
_cell.length_c   1.000
_cell.angle_alpha   90.00
_cell.angle_beta   90.00
_cell.angle_gamma   90.00
#
_symmetry.space_group_name_H-M   'P 1'
#
loop_
_entity.id
_entity.type
_entity.pdbx_description
1 polymer ?
#
loop_
_entity_poly.entity_id
_entity_poly.type
_entity_poly.pdbx_seq_one_letter_code
_entity_poly.pdbx_strand_id
1 'polypeptide(L)'
;MTNLELGTLFSTYGTVAFLSYIFGGVLADKYSPKKLLSFSLIFTSLGGFYMMSYPPYSSLQLLYAYWGFTTVFLFWAPMIKATSILGGLKKQGKTFSFLDAGRGIVASSIGLIGVLIFSFVVIGDISESTFDEKQDAFRYVIAVSSFTVFLTGVFVYIFLNIEIKDKAKIGNFNDMKNLVKSKSIILIGLIILTAYMGYKITDIYSLYASEILLFDEIEAARVGALQQYLRPLACISIAFFADKSGNINVIITGFVIMLIGAILFVSGIVQAGLNSLFIISLVIVAVGTYIIRGLYFSILRDGGIPLALSGTAIGVVSIIGYTPDIFATALYGYFLDTYEGINGHQLVYLTLALSSLIGIYVSLKFKKINKL
;
A
#
# COMPACT_ATOMS: atom_id res chain seq x y z
N MET A 1 20.73 -1.33 15.96
CA MET A 1 20.35 -0.43 14.86
C MET A 1 19.46 0.68 15.41
N THR A 2 19.75 1.93 15.11
CA THR A 2 18.96 3.10 15.56
C THR A 2 17.72 3.28 14.70
N ASN A 3 16.74 4.09 15.17
CA ASN A 3 15.57 4.45 14.35
C ASN A 3 15.96 5.18 13.07
N LEU A 4 17.00 6.02 13.13
CA LEU A 4 17.53 6.71 11.96
C LEU A 4 18.13 5.74 10.94
N GLU A 5 18.89 4.75 11.39
CA GLU A 5 19.45 3.70 10.53
C GLU A 5 18.33 2.90 9.86
N LEU A 6 17.29 2.51 10.60
CA LEU A 6 16.11 1.85 10.05
C LEU A 6 15.40 2.76 9.02
N GLY A 7 15.21 4.04 9.34
CA GLY A 7 14.64 5.02 8.44
C GLY A 7 15.42 5.18 7.14
N THR A 8 16.76 5.16 7.19
CA THR A 8 17.60 5.24 5.99
C THR A 8 17.53 3.99 5.11
N LEU A 9 17.32 2.80 5.71
CA LEU A 9 17.07 1.58 4.93
C LEU A 9 15.77 1.71 4.11
N PHE A 10 14.68 2.16 4.74
CA PHE A 10 13.42 2.40 4.04
C PHE A 10 13.53 3.52 2.99
N SER A 11 14.30 4.58 3.25
CA SER A 11 14.56 5.64 2.27
C SER A 11 15.33 5.12 1.07
N THR A 12 16.28 4.22 1.28
CA THR A 12 17.03 3.55 0.20
C THR A 12 16.09 2.70 -0.66
N TYR A 13 15.23 1.89 -0.02
CA TYR A 13 14.16 1.15 -0.70
C TYR A 13 13.28 2.10 -1.53
N GLY A 14 12.77 3.16 -0.92
CA GLY A 14 11.86 4.13 -1.54
C GLY A 14 12.48 4.84 -2.74
N THR A 15 13.75 5.21 -2.66
CA THR A 15 14.50 5.86 -3.76
C THR A 15 14.61 4.94 -4.97
N VAL A 16 15.00 3.68 -4.76
CA VAL A 16 15.09 2.70 -5.84
C VAL A 16 13.71 2.35 -6.38
N ALA A 17 12.70 2.23 -5.51
CA ALA A 17 11.32 2.01 -5.90
C ALA A 17 10.79 3.14 -6.80
N PHE A 18 11.05 4.39 -6.43
CA PHE A 18 10.65 5.57 -7.22
C PHE A 18 11.22 5.54 -8.65
N LEU A 19 12.51 5.27 -8.78
CA LEU A 19 13.14 5.10 -10.09
C LEU A 19 12.57 3.89 -10.85
N SER A 20 12.26 2.83 -10.12
CA SER A 20 11.72 1.59 -10.68
C SER A 20 10.33 1.75 -11.29
N TYR A 21 9.48 2.65 -10.80
CA TYR A 21 8.18 2.95 -11.39
C TYR A 21 8.28 3.43 -12.84
N ILE A 22 9.30 4.23 -13.17
CA ILE A 22 9.50 4.80 -14.51
C ILE A 22 9.68 3.70 -15.54
N PHE A 23 10.60 2.79 -15.27
CA PHE A 23 10.99 1.76 -16.24
C PHE A 23 10.13 0.49 -16.14
N GLY A 24 9.65 0.16 -14.93
CA GLY A 24 8.81 -1.02 -14.67
C GLY A 24 7.48 -0.99 -15.43
N GLY A 25 6.90 0.20 -15.62
CA GLY A 25 5.69 0.38 -16.41
C GLY A 25 5.86 0.02 -17.88
N VAL A 26 6.94 0.50 -18.50
CA VAL A 26 7.30 0.18 -19.89
C VAL A 26 7.60 -1.32 -20.05
N LEU A 27 8.32 -1.89 -19.06
CA LEU A 27 8.64 -3.32 -19.04
C LEU A 27 7.37 -4.19 -18.98
N ALA A 28 6.38 -3.77 -18.18
CA ALA A 28 5.09 -4.45 -18.06
C ALA A 28 4.30 -4.47 -19.38
N ASP A 29 4.48 -3.46 -20.23
CA ASP A 29 3.84 -3.45 -21.55
C ASP A 29 4.56 -4.35 -22.56
N LYS A 30 5.86 -4.55 -22.40
CA LYS A 30 6.70 -5.34 -23.31
C LYS A 30 6.67 -6.85 -23.05
N TYR A 31 6.59 -7.24 -21.77
CA TYR A 31 6.71 -8.63 -21.37
C TYR A 31 5.44 -9.16 -20.71
N SER A 32 5.27 -10.49 -20.72
CA SER A 32 4.15 -11.15 -20.05
C SER A 32 4.16 -10.89 -18.54
N PRO A 33 3.03 -10.45 -17.96
CA PRO A 33 2.90 -10.29 -16.50
C PRO A 33 3.27 -11.56 -15.72
N LYS A 34 2.91 -12.74 -16.23
CA LYS A 34 3.26 -14.04 -15.66
C LYS A 34 4.76 -14.17 -15.38
N LYS A 35 5.60 -13.90 -16.40
CA LYS A 35 7.06 -14.01 -16.27
C LYS A 35 7.63 -12.98 -15.30
N LEU A 36 7.20 -11.73 -15.43
CA LEU A 36 7.71 -10.63 -14.58
C LEU A 36 7.35 -10.85 -13.12
N LEU A 37 6.10 -11.23 -12.83
CA LEU A 37 5.65 -11.52 -11.47
C LEU A 37 6.40 -12.70 -10.84
N SER A 38 6.54 -13.81 -11.60
CA SER A 38 7.26 -14.98 -11.11
C SER A 38 8.72 -14.67 -10.80
N PHE A 39 9.45 -14.03 -11.72
CA PHE A 39 10.84 -13.65 -11.49
C PHE A 39 10.98 -12.67 -10.33
N SER A 40 10.08 -11.69 -10.23
CA SER A 40 10.06 -10.75 -9.10
C SER A 40 9.97 -11.47 -7.76
N LEU A 41 8.99 -12.36 -7.59
CA LEU A 41 8.77 -13.08 -6.35
C LEU A 41 9.96 -13.99 -5.99
N ILE A 42 10.50 -14.71 -6.98
CA ILE A 42 11.67 -15.58 -6.78
C ILE A 42 12.88 -14.73 -6.37
N PHE A 43 13.18 -13.64 -7.08
CA PHE A 43 14.31 -12.77 -6.71
C PHE A 43 14.09 -12.08 -5.36
N THR A 44 12.88 -11.61 -5.06
CA THR A 44 12.57 -11.01 -3.75
C THR A 44 12.82 -11.99 -2.61
N SER A 45 12.46 -13.27 -2.79
CA SER A 45 12.70 -14.32 -1.79
C SER A 45 14.17 -14.61 -1.54
N LEU A 46 15.04 -14.50 -2.57
CA LEU A 46 16.49 -14.65 -2.38
C LEU A 46 17.05 -13.59 -1.43
N GLY A 47 16.54 -12.36 -1.51
CA GLY A 47 16.86 -11.32 -0.54
C GLY A 47 16.41 -11.68 0.88
N GLY A 48 15.24 -12.31 1.03
CA GLY A 48 14.76 -12.80 2.31
C GLY A 48 15.66 -13.91 2.89
N PHE A 49 16.09 -14.85 2.09
CA PHE A 49 17.07 -15.87 2.53
C PHE A 49 18.42 -15.26 2.94
N TYR A 50 18.86 -14.22 2.23
CA TYR A 50 20.06 -13.47 2.64
C TYR A 50 19.85 -12.74 3.98
N MET A 51 18.68 -12.17 4.23
CA MET A 51 18.34 -11.51 5.49
C MET A 51 18.44 -12.45 6.72
N MET A 52 18.24 -13.76 6.55
CA MET A 52 18.42 -14.76 7.64
C MET A 52 19.82 -14.79 8.22
N SER A 53 20.84 -14.36 7.48
CA SER A 53 22.22 -14.26 7.94
C SER A 53 22.48 -13.07 8.86
N TYR A 54 21.49 -12.19 9.07
CA TYR A 54 21.61 -10.92 9.79
C TYR A 54 22.81 -10.09 9.31
N PRO A 55 22.84 -9.71 8.03
CA PRO A 55 23.97 -9.04 7.44
C PRO A 55 24.22 -7.67 8.09
N PRO A 56 25.47 -7.16 8.03
CA PRO A 56 25.82 -5.85 8.58
C PRO A 56 25.03 -4.72 7.85
N TYR A 57 24.96 -3.57 8.50
CA TYR A 57 24.15 -2.42 8.06
C TYR A 57 24.37 -2.01 6.60
N SER A 58 25.62 -1.94 6.14
CA SER A 58 25.93 -1.62 4.74
C SER A 58 25.33 -2.62 3.74
N SER A 59 25.34 -3.90 4.09
CA SER A 59 24.71 -4.95 3.28
C SER A 59 23.18 -4.90 3.36
N LEU A 60 22.62 -4.48 4.51
CA LEU A 60 21.20 -4.21 4.63
C LEU A 60 20.74 -3.07 3.71
N GLN A 61 21.54 -2.00 3.58
CA GLN A 61 21.24 -0.92 2.63
C GLN A 61 21.16 -1.45 1.19
N LEU A 62 22.09 -2.28 0.78
CA LEU A 62 22.07 -2.92 -0.55
C LEU A 62 20.86 -3.87 -0.71
N LEU A 63 20.52 -4.63 0.35
CA LEU A 63 19.37 -5.52 0.35
C LEU A 63 18.06 -4.73 0.20
N TYR A 64 17.91 -3.61 0.89
CA TYR A 64 16.72 -2.76 0.76
C TYR A 64 16.64 -2.09 -0.61
N ALA A 65 17.78 -1.67 -1.19
CA ALA A 65 17.84 -1.23 -2.58
C ALA A 65 17.41 -2.35 -3.56
N TYR A 66 17.91 -3.56 -3.35
CA TYR A 66 17.54 -4.75 -4.12
C TYR A 66 16.04 -5.05 -4.04
N TRP A 67 15.45 -4.98 -2.84
CA TRP A 67 13.99 -5.14 -2.68
C TRP A 67 13.20 -4.00 -3.33
N GLY A 68 13.68 -2.76 -3.28
CA GLY A 68 13.08 -1.63 -4.01
C GLY A 68 13.02 -1.90 -5.52
N PHE A 69 14.05 -2.55 -6.06
CA PHE A 69 14.08 -2.96 -7.46
C PHE A 69 13.14 -4.15 -7.71
N THR A 70 13.30 -5.26 -7.00
CA THR A 70 12.56 -6.50 -7.30
C THR A 70 11.05 -6.35 -7.09
N THR A 71 10.62 -5.67 -6.03
CA THR A 71 9.19 -5.52 -5.68
C THR A 71 8.48 -4.43 -6.46
N VAL A 72 9.21 -3.51 -7.10
CA VAL A 72 8.58 -2.41 -7.84
C VAL A 72 8.83 -2.54 -9.35
N PHE A 73 10.08 -2.66 -9.78
CA PHE A 73 10.43 -2.72 -11.19
C PHE A 73 9.80 -3.93 -11.91
N LEU A 74 9.88 -5.11 -11.28
CA LEU A 74 9.39 -6.36 -11.87
C LEU A 74 7.98 -6.74 -11.44
N PHE A 75 7.46 -6.22 -10.32
CA PHE A 75 6.22 -6.71 -9.73
C PHE A 75 5.06 -5.74 -9.87
N TRP A 76 5.25 -4.47 -9.52
CA TRP A 76 4.15 -3.54 -9.31
C TRP A 76 3.29 -3.33 -10.55
N ALA A 77 3.86 -2.80 -11.62
CA ALA A 77 3.13 -2.53 -12.86
C ALA A 77 2.60 -3.82 -13.53
N PRO A 78 3.35 -4.93 -13.60
CA PRO A 78 2.82 -6.21 -14.08
C PRO A 78 1.64 -6.74 -13.28
N MET A 79 1.65 -6.62 -11.94
CA MET A 79 0.53 -7.05 -11.08
C MET A 79 -0.74 -6.25 -11.39
N ILE A 80 -0.64 -4.94 -11.43
CA ILE A 80 -1.77 -4.06 -11.73
C ILE A 80 -2.29 -4.31 -13.15
N LYS A 81 -1.39 -4.48 -14.14
CA LYS A 81 -1.76 -4.83 -15.51
C LYS A 81 -2.46 -6.18 -15.61
N ALA A 82 -1.93 -7.21 -14.95
CA ALA A 82 -2.56 -8.53 -14.89
C ALA A 82 -3.98 -8.44 -14.32
N THR A 83 -4.17 -7.70 -13.25
CA THR A 83 -5.47 -7.44 -12.63
C THR A 83 -6.42 -6.74 -13.60
N SER A 84 -5.94 -5.72 -14.32
CA SER A 84 -6.74 -5.02 -15.32
C SER A 84 -7.16 -5.93 -16.49
N ILE A 85 -6.29 -6.83 -16.94
CA ILE A 85 -6.61 -7.82 -17.96
C ILE A 85 -7.71 -8.78 -17.49
N LEU A 86 -7.60 -9.29 -16.27
CA LEU A 86 -8.59 -10.19 -15.66
C LEU A 86 -9.95 -9.53 -15.46
N GLY A 87 -9.98 -8.24 -15.12
CA GLY A 87 -11.22 -7.44 -14.97
C GLY A 87 -11.92 -7.15 -16.29
N GLY A 88 -11.21 -7.20 -17.41
CA GLY A 88 -11.73 -6.87 -18.73
C GLY A 88 -12.30 -5.43 -18.78
N LEU A 89 -13.36 -5.21 -19.56
CA LEU A 89 -13.97 -3.88 -19.72
C LEU A 89 -15.01 -3.54 -18.64
N LYS A 90 -15.63 -4.56 -18.00
CA LYS A 90 -16.84 -4.36 -17.18
C LYS A 90 -16.65 -4.62 -15.68
N LYS A 91 -15.55 -5.26 -15.27
CA LYS A 91 -15.35 -5.72 -13.88
C LYS A 91 -14.08 -5.16 -13.24
N GLN A 92 -13.64 -3.96 -13.64
CA GLN A 92 -12.40 -3.37 -13.14
C GLN A 92 -12.47 -3.12 -11.62
N GLY A 93 -13.53 -2.49 -11.14
CA GLY A 93 -13.72 -2.21 -9.72
C GLY A 93 -13.70 -3.48 -8.88
N LYS A 94 -14.49 -4.49 -9.29
CA LYS A 94 -14.54 -5.78 -8.61
C LYS A 94 -13.17 -6.45 -8.55
N THR A 95 -12.42 -6.48 -9.66
CA THR A 95 -11.15 -7.19 -9.73
C THR A 95 -10.06 -6.49 -8.92
N PHE A 96 -9.99 -5.17 -8.96
CA PHE A 96 -9.03 -4.42 -8.15
C PHE A 96 -9.36 -4.46 -6.65
N SER A 97 -10.63 -4.42 -6.28
CA SER A 97 -11.06 -4.59 -4.89
C SER A 97 -10.70 -5.98 -4.35
N PHE A 98 -10.88 -7.05 -5.13
CA PHE A 98 -10.44 -8.39 -4.74
C PHE A 98 -8.92 -8.51 -4.66
N LEU A 99 -8.16 -7.86 -5.55
CA LEU A 99 -6.70 -7.79 -5.43
C LEU A 99 -6.30 -7.19 -4.08
N ASP A 100 -6.87 -6.04 -3.71
CA ASP A 100 -6.47 -5.34 -2.49
C ASP A 100 -6.98 -6.08 -1.23
N ALA A 101 -8.14 -6.71 -1.29
CA ALA A 101 -8.64 -7.61 -0.25
C ALA A 101 -7.69 -8.80 -0.03
N GLY A 102 -7.29 -9.47 -1.11
CA GLY A 102 -6.35 -10.60 -1.06
C GLY A 102 -4.99 -10.19 -0.47
N ARG A 103 -4.49 -9.01 -0.83
CA ARG A 103 -3.27 -8.46 -0.23
C ARG A 103 -3.42 -8.22 1.28
N GLY A 104 -4.58 -7.74 1.74
CA GLY A 104 -4.89 -7.59 3.15
C GLY A 104 -4.93 -8.93 3.89
N ILE A 105 -5.64 -9.92 3.34
CA ILE A 105 -5.74 -11.28 3.92
C ILE A 105 -4.35 -11.90 4.04
N VAL A 106 -3.55 -11.87 2.98
CA VAL A 106 -2.19 -12.45 2.99
C VAL A 106 -1.30 -11.74 4.00
N ALA A 107 -1.33 -10.41 4.07
CA ALA A 107 -0.53 -9.66 5.04
C ALA A 107 -0.90 -10.02 6.49
N SER A 108 -2.20 -10.06 6.80
CA SER A 108 -2.68 -10.47 8.14
C SER A 108 -2.31 -11.92 8.46
N SER A 109 -2.44 -12.83 7.48
CA SER A 109 -2.12 -14.25 7.67
C SER A 109 -0.63 -14.48 7.92
N ILE A 110 0.25 -13.81 7.15
CA ILE A 110 1.71 -13.89 7.35
C ILE A 110 2.09 -13.33 8.72
N GLY A 111 1.47 -12.22 9.14
CA GLY A 111 1.67 -11.67 10.48
C GLY A 111 1.31 -12.65 11.59
N LEU A 112 0.12 -13.29 11.49
CA LEU A 112 -0.31 -14.33 12.44
C LEU A 112 0.63 -15.55 12.45
N ILE A 113 1.02 -16.04 11.28
CA ILE A 113 1.98 -17.14 11.15
C ILE A 113 3.30 -16.76 11.81
N GLY A 114 3.76 -15.53 11.61
CA GLY A 114 4.97 -15.02 12.27
C GLY A 114 4.86 -15.04 13.79
N VAL A 115 3.75 -14.58 14.36
CA VAL A 115 3.48 -14.65 15.81
C VAL A 115 3.46 -16.11 16.30
N LEU A 116 2.78 -17.00 15.58
CA LEU A 116 2.72 -18.42 15.94
C LEU A 116 4.11 -19.06 15.92
N ILE A 117 4.90 -18.85 14.86
CA ILE A 117 6.28 -19.38 14.78
C ILE A 117 7.09 -18.86 15.96
N PHE A 118 7.03 -17.57 16.23
CA PHE A 118 7.75 -16.96 17.34
C PHE A 118 7.36 -17.59 18.67
N SER A 119 6.06 -17.78 18.93
CA SER A 119 5.54 -18.39 20.15
C SER A 119 5.89 -19.90 20.29
N PHE A 120 6.08 -20.61 19.18
CA PHE A 120 6.49 -22.02 19.22
C PHE A 120 7.99 -22.20 19.47
N VAL A 121 8.82 -21.25 19.03
CA VAL A 121 10.29 -21.32 19.14
C VAL A 121 10.75 -20.81 20.51
N VAL A 122 10.12 -19.75 21.00
CA VAL A 122 10.38 -19.21 22.35
C VAL A 122 9.59 -20.02 23.37
N ILE A 123 10.27 -20.91 24.07
CA ILE A 123 9.67 -21.76 25.11
C ILE A 123 9.68 -20.99 26.44
N GLY A 124 8.50 -20.60 26.94
CA GLY A 124 8.34 -19.85 28.18
C GLY A 124 7.78 -18.46 28.01
N ASP A 125 8.02 -17.59 28.98
CA ASP A 125 7.59 -16.18 28.88
C ASP A 125 8.53 -15.41 27.95
N ILE A 126 7.93 -14.77 26.94
CA ILE A 126 8.65 -13.96 25.94
C ILE A 126 9.44 -12.82 26.61
N SER A 127 8.97 -12.33 27.77
CA SER A 127 9.64 -11.28 28.55
C SER A 127 10.97 -11.76 29.17
N GLU A 128 11.09 -13.05 29.45
CA GLU A 128 12.28 -13.67 30.08
C GLU A 128 13.26 -14.24 29.03
N SER A 129 12.88 -14.33 27.76
CA SER A 129 13.71 -14.92 26.70
C SER A 129 14.91 -14.06 26.35
N THR A 130 16.03 -14.72 26.10
CA THR A 130 17.31 -14.10 25.72
C THR A 130 17.24 -13.47 24.32
N PHE A 131 18.17 -12.55 24.06
CA PHE A 131 18.28 -11.94 22.72
C PHE A 131 18.52 -13.00 21.63
N ASP A 132 19.35 -13.99 21.89
CA ASP A 132 19.69 -15.05 20.91
C ASP A 132 18.47 -15.92 20.59
N GLU A 133 17.66 -16.28 21.58
CA GLU A 133 16.41 -17.02 21.37
C GLU A 133 15.41 -16.22 20.52
N LYS A 134 15.26 -14.93 20.79
CA LYS A 134 14.41 -14.03 20.00
C LYS A 134 14.94 -13.90 18.57
N GLN A 135 16.26 -13.82 18.40
CA GLN A 135 16.89 -13.73 17.10
C GLN A 135 16.68 -15.02 16.29
N ASP A 136 16.83 -16.19 16.91
CA ASP A 136 16.59 -17.47 16.25
C ASP A 136 15.12 -17.64 15.88
N ALA A 137 14.19 -17.31 16.78
CA ALA A 137 12.76 -17.31 16.47
C ALA A 137 12.44 -16.43 15.25
N PHE A 138 13.00 -15.23 15.22
CA PHE A 138 12.79 -14.31 14.10
C PHE A 138 13.43 -14.81 12.79
N ARG A 139 14.55 -15.54 12.87
CA ARG A 139 15.17 -16.21 11.72
C ARG A 139 14.22 -17.22 11.07
N TYR A 140 13.49 -18.01 11.87
CA TYR A 140 12.48 -18.93 11.36
C TYR A 140 11.30 -18.19 10.70
N VAL A 141 10.86 -17.06 11.27
CA VAL A 141 9.82 -16.22 10.65
C VAL A 141 10.26 -15.72 9.27
N ILE A 142 11.51 -15.25 9.16
CA ILE A 142 12.09 -14.80 7.89
C ILE A 142 12.17 -15.98 6.89
N ALA A 143 12.61 -17.16 7.35
CA ALA A 143 12.72 -18.36 6.53
C ALA A 143 11.38 -18.77 5.92
N VAL A 144 10.36 -18.92 6.76
CA VAL A 144 9.01 -19.34 6.33
C VAL A 144 8.40 -18.31 5.39
N SER A 145 8.55 -17.01 5.70
CA SER A 145 8.07 -15.92 4.85
C SER A 145 8.76 -15.95 3.48
N SER A 146 10.08 -16.08 3.45
CA SER A 146 10.87 -16.13 2.21
C SER A 146 10.52 -17.34 1.36
N PHE A 147 10.37 -18.50 2.00
CA PHE A 147 9.97 -19.74 1.31
C PHE A 147 8.55 -19.63 0.74
N THR A 148 7.62 -19.03 1.48
CA THR A 148 6.26 -18.78 1.00
C THR A 148 6.26 -17.88 -0.23
N VAL A 149 7.05 -16.81 -0.25
CA VAL A 149 7.20 -15.92 -1.40
C VAL A 149 7.82 -16.66 -2.60
N PHE A 150 8.85 -17.48 -2.34
CA PHE A 150 9.47 -18.32 -3.39
C PHE A 150 8.46 -19.25 -4.04
N LEU A 151 7.73 -20.04 -3.21
CA LEU A 151 6.70 -20.95 -3.71
C LEU A 151 5.60 -20.20 -4.48
N THR A 152 5.19 -19.04 -4.00
CA THR A 152 4.21 -18.21 -4.71
C THR A 152 4.74 -17.81 -6.09
N GLY A 153 6.03 -17.47 -6.20
CA GLY A 153 6.67 -17.20 -7.50
C GLY A 153 6.60 -18.38 -8.46
N VAL A 154 6.86 -19.59 -7.96
CA VAL A 154 6.75 -20.83 -8.74
C VAL A 154 5.30 -21.11 -9.14
N PHE A 155 4.33 -20.96 -8.22
CA PHE A 155 2.90 -21.14 -8.54
C PHE A 155 2.41 -20.12 -9.57
N VAL A 156 2.82 -18.87 -9.48
CA VAL A 156 2.52 -17.86 -10.50
C VAL A 156 3.05 -18.30 -11.87
N TYR A 157 4.27 -18.84 -11.92
CA TYR A 157 4.84 -19.33 -13.17
C TYR A 157 4.07 -20.54 -13.76
N ILE A 158 3.56 -21.41 -12.93
CA ILE A 158 2.82 -22.61 -13.39
C ILE A 158 1.37 -22.25 -13.75
N PHE A 159 0.66 -21.60 -12.85
CA PHE A 159 -0.81 -21.50 -12.90
C PHE A 159 -1.34 -20.19 -13.49
N LEU A 160 -0.55 -19.09 -13.51
CA LEU A 160 -1.06 -17.82 -14.02
C LEU A 160 -1.06 -17.84 -15.55
N ASN A 161 -2.21 -18.12 -16.16
CA ASN A 161 -2.40 -18.06 -17.59
C ASN A 161 -3.11 -16.75 -17.96
N ILE A 162 -2.31 -15.73 -18.29
CA ILE A 162 -2.81 -14.47 -18.82
C ILE A 162 -2.28 -14.33 -20.25
N GLU A 163 -3.15 -14.50 -21.22
CA GLU A 163 -2.86 -14.23 -22.62
C GLU A 163 -3.01 -12.74 -22.90
N ILE A 164 -1.96 -12.12 -23.37
CA ILE A 164 -2.02 -10.78 -23.95
C ILE A 164 -2.49 -11.00 -25.41
N LYS A 165 -3.81 -10.93 -25.62
CA LYS A 165 -4.42 -11.15 -26.95
C LYS A 165 -4.02 -10.10 -28.00
N ASP A 166 -3.65 -8.91 -27.56
CA ASP A 166 -3.15 -7.87 -28.42
C ASP A 166 -1.63 -7.73 -28.27
N LYS A 167 -0.89 -8.10 -29.29
CA LYS A 167 0.47 -7.61 -29.55
C LYS A 167 0.39 -6.13 -29.98
N ALA A 168 -0.43 -5.33 -29.25
CA ALA A 168 -0.60 -3.93 -29.52
C ALA A 168 0.69 -3.19 -29.18
N LYS A 169 0.96 -2.15 -29.93
CA LYS A 169 2.12 -1.25 -29.86
C LYS A 169 2.80 -1.26 -28.49
N ILE A 170 4.01 -1.78 -28.47
CA ILE A 170 4.88 -1.77 -27.29
C ILE A 170 5.00 -0.31 -26.81
N GLY A 171 4.60 -0.04 -25.59
CA GLY A 171 4.77 1.27 -24.98
C GLY A 171 6.26 1.66 -25.07
N ASN A 172 6.51 2.85 -25.57
CA ASN A 172 7.86 3.40 -25.72
C ASN A 172 7.99 4.70 -24.90
N PHE A 173 9.19 5.24 -24.83
CA PHE A 173 9.42 6.51 -24.12
C PHE A 173 8.58 7.68 -24.64
N ASN A 174 8.23 7.70 -25.92
CA ASN A 174 7.35 8.73 -26.51
C ASN A 174 5.92 8.57 -26.01
N ASP A 175 5.45 7.34 -25.86
CA ASP A 175 4.12 7.07 -25.27
C ASP A 175 4.08 7.53 -23.82
N MET A 176 5.14 7.28 -23.02
CA MET A 176 5.27 7.80 -21.66
C MET A 176 5.21 9.34 -21.63
N LYS A 177 5.92 10.02 -22.53
CA LYS A 177 5.91 11.49 -22.64
C LYS A 177 4.52 12.04 -22.98
N ASN A 178 3.76 11.33 -23.81
CA ASN A 178 2.39 11.69 -24.14
C ASN A 178 1.43 11.44 -22.97
N LEU A 179 1.60 10.34 -22.25
CA LEU A 179 0.81 10.02 -21.06
C LEU A 179 1.01 11.03 -19.93
N VAL A 180 2.24 11.47 -19.67
CA VAL A 180 2.54 12.51 -18.67
C VAL A 180 1.80 13.82 -18.96
N LYS A 181 1.51 14.14 -20.22
CA LYS A 181 0.74 15.33 -20.63
C LYS A 181 -0.78 15.12 -20.55
N SER A 182 -1.24 13.89 -20.39
CA SER A 182 -2.66 13.57 -20.31
C SER A 182 -3.28 14.10 -19.01
N LYS A 183 -4.32 14.93 -19.14
CA LYS A 183 -5.07 15.46 -18.00
C LYS A 183 -5.66 14.34 -17.12
N SER A 184 -6.17 13.27 -17.74
CA SER A 184 -6.71 12.11 -17.01
C SER A 184 -5.62 11.42 -16.18
N ILE A 185 -4.42 11.21 -16.71
CA ILE A 185 -3.29 10.59 -16.02
C ILE A 185 -2.85 11.43 -14.82
N ILE A 186 -2.71 12.74 -15.00
CA ILE A 186 -2.34 13.65 -13.89
C ILE A 186 -3.41 13.60 -12.79
N LEU A 187 -4.70 13.64 -13.15
CA LEU A 187 -5.79 13.59 -12.17
C LEU A 187 -5.83 12.24 -11.43
N ILE A 188 -5.62 11.11 -12.13
CA ILE A 188 -5.52 9.80 -11.49
C ILE A 188 -4.33 9.76 -10.53
N GLY A 189 -3.16 10.26 -10.93
CA GLY A 189 -1.99 10.36 -10.06
C GLY A 189 -2.28 11.18 -8.79
N LEU A 190 -2.99 12.30 -8.91
CA LEU A 190 -3.40 13.13 -7.77
C LEU A 190 -4.45 12.44 -6.88
N ILE A 191 -5.40 11.68 -7.47
CA ILE A 191 -6.34 10.85 -6.71
C ILE A 191 -5.58 9.82 -5.89
N ILE A 192 -4.60 9.13 -6.50
CA ILE A 192 -3.77 8.15 -5.80
C ILE A 192 -2.95 8.82 -4.69
N LEU A 193 -2.32 9.97 -4.96
CA LEU A 193 -1.53 10.71 -3.97
C LEU A 193 -2.36 11.04 -2.74
N THR A 194 -3.54 11.65 -2.94
CA THR A 194 -4.42 12.06 -1.84
C THR A 194 -4.98 10.86 -1.07
N ALA A 195 -5.30 9.76 -1.76
CA ALA A 195 -5.70 8.51 -1.13
C ALA A 195 -4.56 7.86 -0.33
N TYR A 196 -3.33 7.97 -0.83
CA TYR A 196 -2.16 7.37 -0.19
C TYR A 196 -1.76 8.09 1.10
N MET A 197 -2.07 9.37 1.24
CA MET A 197 -1.97 10.07 2.55
C MET A 197 -2.81 9.36 3.62
N GLY A 198 -4.03 8.91 3.29
CA GLY A 198 -4.85 8.11 4.19
C GLY A 198 -4.21 6.77 4.57
N TYR A 199 -3.52 6.13 3.63
CA TYR A 199 -2.80 4.89 3.92
C TYR A 199 -1.61 5.13 4.87
N LYS A 200 -0.88 6.23 4.73
CA LYS A 200 0.24 6.56 5.63
C LYS A 200 -0.21 6.87 7.06
N ILE A 201 -1.44 7.32 7.26
CA ILE A 201 -2.03 7.52 8.59
C ILE A 201 -2.21 6.19 9.34
N THR A 202 -2.34 5.06 8.65
CA THR A 202 -2.50 3.76 9.32
C THR A 202 -1.31 3.41 10.23
N ASP A 203 -0.15 3.97 9.97
CA ASP A 203 1.06 3.77 10.79
C ASP A 203 1.00 4.57 12.12
N ILE A 204 0.08 5.54 12.25
CA ILE A 204 -0.03 6.46 13.40
C ILE A 204 -1.05 5.99 14.45
N TYR A 205 -1.96 5.07 14.12
CA TYR A 205 -3.04 4.68 15.04
C TYR A 205 -2.55 4.11 16.37
N SER A 206 -1.52 3.25 16.35
CA SER A 206 -0.95 2.70 17.58
C SER A 206 -0.30 3.78 18.44
N LEU A 207 0.38 4.74 17.81
CA LEU A 207 0.99 5.86 18.51
C LEU A 207 -0.07 6.77 19.13
N TYR A 208 -1.15 7.08 18.41
CA TYR A 208 -2.28 7.82 18.96
C TYR A 208 -2.88 7.11 20.18
N ALA A 209 -3.04 5.80 20.11
CA ALA A 209 -3.60 5.00 21.19
C ALA A 209 -2.70 5.05 22.45
N SER A 210 -1.38 4.96 22.31
CA SER A 210 -0.45 5.03 23.44
C SER A 210 -0.32 6.45 24.00
N GLU A 211 -0.17 7.48 23.16
CA GLU A 211 0.12 8.84 23.61
C GLU A 211 -1.13 9.61 24.09
N ILE A 212 -2.27 9.40 23.44
CA ILE A 212 -3.49 10.19 23.71
C ILE A 212 -4.50 9.41 24.55
N LEU A 213 -4.67 8.10 24.27
CA LEU A 213 -5.61 7.27 25.04
C LEU A 213 -4.95 6.60 26.24
N LEU A 214 -3.62 6.70 26.36
CA LEU A 214 -2.82 6.11 27.42
C LEU A 214 -2.93 4.56 27.48
N PHE A 215 -3.11 3.95 26.32
CA PHE A 215 -3.11 2.49 26.18
C PHE A 215 -1.70 1.94 26.46
N ASP A 216 -1.65 0.77 27.06
CA ASP A 216 -0.39 0.04 27.18
C ASP A 216 0.15 -0.44 25.82
N GLU A 217 1.37 -0.94 25.78
CA GLU A 217 2.04 -1.36 24.55
C GLU A 217 1.26 -2.48 23.82
N ILE A 218 0.62 -3.38 24.55
CA ILE A 218 -0.14 -4.50 24.02
C ILE A 218 -1.46 -4.00 23.42
N GLU A 219 -2.16 -3.13 24.13
CA GLU A 219 -3.41 -2.51 23.69
C GLU A 219 -3.18 -1.66 22.43
N ALA A 220 -2.13 -0.84 22.42
CA ALA A 220 -1.74 -0.04 21.27
C ALA A 220 -1.37 -0.91 20.05
N ALA A 221 -0.64 -2.01 20.26
CA ALA A 221 -0.32 -2.96 19.19
C ALA A 221 -1.58 -3.65 18.63
N ARG A 222 -2.58 -3.96 19.47
CA ARG A 222 -3.87 -4.51 19.04
C ARG A 222 -4.62 -3.55 18.12
N VAL A 223 -4.54 -2.24 18.37
CA VAL A 223 -5.12 -1.20 17.49
C VAL A 223 -4.48 -1.26 16.11
N GLY A 224 -3.15 -1.35 16.02
CA GLY A 224 -2.42 -1.50 14.76
C GLY A 224 -2.81 -2.79 14.01
N ALA A 225 -3.04 -3.89 14.73
CA ALA A 225 -3.49 -5.14 14.15
C ALA A 225 -4.95 -5.05 13.63
N LEU A 226 -5.85 -4.41 14.38
CA LEU A 226 -7.26 -4.28 14.03
C LEU A 226 -7.44 -3.67 12.65
N GLN A 227 -6.71 -2.60 12.34
CA GLN A 227 -6.83 -1.91 11.06
C GLN A 227 -6.44 -2.79 9.85
N GLN A 228 -5.53 -3.76 10.03
CA GLN A 228 -5.14 -4.68 8.96
C GLN A 228 -6.31 -5.60 8.56
N TYR A 229 -7.18 -5.98 9.51
CA TYR A 229 -8.38 -6.79 9.22
C TYR A 229 -9.49 -5.97 8.57
N LEU A 230 -9.54 -4.65 8.79
CA LEU A 230 -10.52 -3.77 8.13
C LEU A 230 -10.31 -3.71 6.61
N ARG A 231 -9.06 -3.87 6.14
CA ARG A 231 -8.73 -3.78 4.72
C ARG A 231 -9.46 -4.83 3.87
N PRO A 232 -9.37 -6.14 4.12
CA PRO A 232 -10.09 -7.13 3.35
C PRO A 232 -11.61 -6.96 3.47
N LEU A 233 -12.13 -6.60 4.65
CA LEU A 233 -13.56 -6.38 4.85
C LEU A 233 -14.09 -5.24 3.99
N ALA A 234 -13.44 -4.08 4.00
CA ALA A 234 -13.82 -2.92 3.19
C ALA A 234 -13.71 -3.23 1.68
N CYS A 235 -12.60 -3.85 1.25
CA CYS A 235 -12.38 -4.16 -0.16
C CYS A 235 -13.34 -5.22 -0.70
N ILE A 236 -13.65 -6.27 0.07
CA ILE A 236 -14.65 -7.28 -0.34
C ILE A 236 -16.03 -6.64 -0.45
N SER A 237 -16.44 -5.84 0.54
CA SER A 237 -17.74 -5.16 0.52
C SER A 237 -17.88 -4.30 -0.73
N ILE A 238 -16.85 -3.50 -1.06
CA ILE A 238 -16.92 -2.61 -2.22
C ILE A 238 -16.86 -3.34 -3.57
N ALA A 239 -16.25 -4.52 -3.63
CA ALA A 239 -16.16 -5.32 -4.86
C ALA A 239 -17.53 -5.63 -5.48
N PHE A 240 -18.57 -5.68 -4.68
CA PHE A 240 -19.94 -5.97 -5.14
C PHE A 240 -20.70 -4.73 -5.62
N PHE A 241 -20.27 -3.53 -5.25
CA PHE A 241 -20.96 -2.28 -5.52
C PHE A 241 -20.26 -1.40 -6.55
N ALA A 242 -18.93 -1.48 -6.64
CA ALA A 242 -18.11 -0.56 -7.41
C ALA A 242 -18.49 -0.50 -8.89
N ASP A 243 -18.59 -1.65 -9.55
CA ASP A 243 -18.89 -1.71 -11.00
C ASP A 243 -20.34 -1.29 -11.35
N LYS A 244 -21.25 -1.31 -10.37
CA LYS A 244 -22.64 -0.89 -10.56
C LYS A 244 -22.84 0.61 -10.37
N SER A 245 -22.13 1.18 -9.40
CA SER A 245 -22.27 2.60 -9.03
C SER A 245 -21.34 3.53 -9.79
N GLY A 246 -20.43 2.96 -10.58
CA GLY A 246 -19.33 3.68 -11.24
C GLY A 246 -18.16 3.90 -10.26
N ASN A 247 -16.98 3.42 -10.62
CA ASN A 247 -15.80 3.40 -9.76
C ASN A 247 -15.46 4.78 -9.18
N ILE A 248 -15.55 5.82 -10.00
CA ILE A 248 -15.23 7.20 -9.57
C ILE A 248 -16.20 7.73 -8.50
N ASN A 249 -17.49 7.38 -8.57
CA ASN A 249 -18.47 7.80 -7.56
C ASN A 249 -18.15 7.16 -6.21
N VAL A 250 -17.77 5.90 -6.22
CA VAL A 250 -17.40 5.17 -5.01
C VAL A 250 -16.10 5.72 -4.41
N ILE A 251 -15.13 6.12 -5.25
CA ILE A 251 -13.91 6.81 -4.80
C ILE A 251 -14.26 8.14 -4.12
N ILE A 252 -15.16 8.95 -4.70
CA ILE A 252 -15.63 10.20 -4.09
C ILE A 252 -16.27 9.92 -2.73
N THR A 253 -17.15 8.91 -2.63
CA THR A 253 -17.74 8.49 -1.36
C THR A 253 -16.68 8.07 -0.34
N GLY A 254 -15.65 7.33 -0.76
CA GLY A 254 -14.51 6.96 0.08
C GLY A 254 -13.78 8.18 0.66
N PHE A 255 -13.53 9.21 -0.16
CA PHE A 255 -12.94 10.47 0.32
C PHE A 255 -13.85 11.22 1.29
N VAL A 256 -15.16 11.23 1.08
CA VAL A 256 -16.11 11.84 2.02
C VAL A 256 -16.09 11.11 3.37
N ILE A 257 -16.10 9.78 3.36
CA ILE A 257 -16.00 8.97 4.58
C ILE A 257 -14.66 9.26 5.29
N MET A 258 -13.55 9.26 4.56
CA MET A 258 -12.22 9.57 5.11
C MET A 258 -12.16 10.98 5.72
N LEU A 259 -12.79 11.97 5.08
CA LEU A 259 -12.89 13.34 5.57
C LEU A 259 -13.66 13.42 6.89
N ILE A 260 -14.81 12.74 6.99
CA ILE A 260 -15.62 12.68 8.23
C ILE A 260 -14.77 12.15 9.39
N GLY A 261 -14.09 11.02 9.19
CA GLY A 261 -13.22 10.45 10.21
C GLY A 261 -12.04 11.36 10.57
N ALA A 262 -11.42 12.02 9.58
CA ALA A 262 -10.33 12.97 9.81
C ALA A 262 -10.80 14.17 10.66
N ILE A 263 -12.00 14.71 10.40
CA ILE A 263 -12.57 15.82 11.18
C ILE A 263 -12.79 15.42 12.64
N LEU A 264 -13.19 14.20 12.94
CA LEU A 264 -13.33 13.73 14.31
C LEU A 264 -12.00 13.80 15.08
N PHE A 265 -10.90 13.41 14.46
CA PHE A 265 -9.58 13.54 15.08
C PHE A 265 -9.09 14.99 15.17
N VAL A 266 -9.28 15.78 14.11
CA VAL A 266 -8.91 17.22 14.09
C VAL A 266 -9.66 18.02 15.17
N SER A 267 -10.92 17.67 15.46
CA SER A 267 -11.71 18.36 16.48
C SER A 267 -11.18 18.22 17.90
N GLY A 268 -10.27 17.26 18.15
CA GLY A 268 -9.72 16.97 19.47
C GLY A 268 -10.69 16.33 20.45
N ILE A 269 -11.87 15.88 19.99
CA ILE A 269 -12.85 15.20 20.87
C ILE A 269 -12.45 13.75 21.19
N VAL A 270 -11.55 13.15 20.41
CA VAL A 270 -11.06 11.78 20.60
C VAL A 270 -9.96 11.82 21.66
N GLN A 271 -10.30 11.57 22.93
CA GLN A 271 -9.40 11.66 24.07
C GLN A 271 -9.51 10.45 24.99
N ALA A 272 -8.65 10.37 25.98
CA ALA A 272 -8.67 9.34 27.01
C ALA A 272 -10.06 9.17 27.63
N GLY A 273 -10.49 7.93 27.82
CA GLY A 273 -11.84 7.59 28.30
C GLY A 273 -12.89 7.48 27.19
N LEU A 274 -12.64 7.95 25.96
CA LEU A 274 -13.55 7.84 24.82
C LEU A 274 -13.10 6.77 23.80
N ASN A 275 -12.69 5.59 24.30
CA ASN A 275 -12.14 4.51 23.52
C ASN A 275 -13.06 4.06 22.36
N SER A 276 -14.38 4.02 22.61
CA SER A 276 -15.35 3.69 21.56
C SER A 276 -15.37 4.70 20.44
N LEU A 277 -15.27 6.01 20.76
CA LEU A 277 -15.22 7.09 19.77
C LEU A 277 -13.95 6.99 18.95
N PHE A 278 -12.81 6.67 19.57
CA PHE A 278 -11.55 6.42 18.88
C PHE A 278 -11.68 5.28 17.87
N ILE A 279 -12.19 4.11 18.29
CA ILE A 279 -12.35 2.95 17.41
C ILE A 279 -13.30 3.27 16.25
N ILE A 280 -14.41 3.97 16.50
CA ILE A 280 -15.35 4.38 15.46
C ILE A 280 -14.66 5.33 14.46
N SER A 281 -13.92 6.33 14.94
CA SER A 281 -13.21 7.30 14.11
C SER A 281 -12.13 6.62 13.26
N LEU A 282 -11.36 5.69 13.86
CA LEU A 282 -10.38 4.87 13.18
C LEU A 282 -11.01 4.03 12.07
N VAL A 283 -12.12 3.33 12.38
CA VAL A 283 -12.84 2.50 11.41
C VAL A 283 -13.33 3.36 10.23
N ILE A 284 -13.89 4.53 10.49
CA ILE A 284 -14.36 5.46 9.44
C ILE A 284 -13.20 5.86 8.52
N VAL A 285 -12.07 6.30 9.07
CA VAL A 285 -10.88 6.67 8.25
C VAL A 285 -10.36 5.46 7.47
N ALA A 286 -10.20 4.32 8.13
CA ALA A 286 -9.67 3.11 7.51
C ALA A 286 -10.57 2.60 6.38
N VAL A 287 -11.89 2.55 6.59
CA VAL A 287 -12.86 2.14 5.56
C VAL A 287 -12.80 3.09 4.37
N GLY A 288 -12.83 4.42 4.59
CA GLY A 288 -12.68 5.39 3.51
C GLY A 288 -11.39 5.18 2.71
N THR A 289 -10.27 5.03 3.40
CA THR A 289 -8.96 4.78 2.79
C THR A 289 -8.94 3.50 1.95
N TYR A 290 -9.45 2.39 2.47
CA TYR A 290 -9.40 1.10 1.78
C TYR A 290 -10.41 0.99 0.63
N ILE A 291 -11.56 1.68 0.70
CA ILE A 291 -12.48 1.85 -0.43
C ILE A 291 -11.74 2.49 -1.61
N ILE A 292 -11.09 3.62 -1.39
CA ILE A 292 -10.38 4.34 -2.46
C ILE A 292 -9.22 3.49 -2.97
N ARG A 293 -8.43 2.90 -2.06
CA ARG A 293 -7.27 2.09 -2.39
C ARG A 293 -7.61 0.86 -3.24
N GLY A 294 -8.75 0.23 -2.97
CA GLY A 294 -9.25 -0.89 -3.77
C GLY A 294 -9.68 -0.50 -5.19
N LEU A 295 -9.90 0.78 -5.47
CA LEU A 295 -10.50 1.22 -6.73
C LEU A 295 -9.65 2.15 -7.57
N TYR A 296 -8.66 2.86 -7.04
CA TYR A 296 -8.01 3.95 -7.76
C TYR A 296 -7.30 3.53 -9.07
N PHE A 297 -6.89 2.27 -9.22
CA PHE A 297 -6.37 1.78 -10.51
C PHE A 297 -7.48 1.36 -11.48
N SER A 298 -8.69 1.07 -11.00
CA SER A 298 -9.81 0.71 -11.86
C SER A 298 -10.22 1.84 -12.80
N ILE A 299 -10.02 3.10 -12.38
CA ILE A 299 -10.38 4.29 -13.17
C ILE A 299 -9.39 4.62 -14.29
N LEU A 300 -8.29 3.87 -14.46
CA LEU A 300 -7.42 4.02 -15.63
C LEU A 300 -8.20 3.80 -16.93
N ARG A 301 -9.09 2.82 -16.94
CA ARG A 301 -9.98 2.55 -18.10
C ARG A 301 -10.98 3.67 -18.32
N ASP A 302 -11.57 4.18 -17.25
CA ASP A 302 -12.50 5.31 -17.28
C ASP A 302 -11.81 6.58 -17.79
N GLY A 303 -10.51 6.72 -17.57
CA GLY A 303 -9.65 7.78 -18.13
C GLY A 303 -9.26 7.60 -19.58
N GLY A 304 -9.80 6.59 -20.28
CA GLY A 304 -9.54 6.33 -21.70
C GLY A 304 -8.17 5.71 -21.99
N ILE A 305 -7.50 5.11 -21.02
CA ILE A 305 -6.18 4.51 -21.19
C ILE A 305 -6.30 3.13 -21.84
N PRO A 306 -5.70 2.92 -23.04
CA PRO A 306 -5.71 1.64 -23.71
C PRO A 306 -5.01 0.56 -22.88
N LEU A 307 -5.49 -0.69 -22.93
CA LEU A 307 -4.87 -1.81 -22.21
C LEU A 307 -3.40 -2.02 -22.61
N ALA A 308 -3.07 -1.74 -23.86
CA ALA A 308 -1.72 -1.83 -24.41
C ALA A 308 -0.71 -0.92 -23.70
N LEU A 309 -1.16 0.25 -23.22
CA LEU A 309 -0.33 1.24 -22.53
C LEU A 309 -0.57 1.26 -21.01
N SER A 310 -1.35 0.32 -20.48
CA SER A 310 -1.72 0.32 -19.08
C SER A 310 -0.51 0.20 -18.15
N GLY A 311 0.50 -0.59 -18.50
CA GLY A 311 1.73 -0.71 -17.71
C GLY A 311 2.50 0.62 -17.64
N THR A 312 2.71 1.27 -18.77
CA THR A 312 3.35 2.60 -18.83
C THR A 312 2.54 3.64 -18.05
N ALA A 313 1.21 3.63 -18.19
CA ALA A 313 0.33 4.54 -17.47
C ALA A 313 0.40 4.31 -15.95
N ILE A 314 0.43 3.05 -15.51
CA ILE A 314 0.60 2.67 -14.10
C ILE A 314 1.92 3.21 -13.56
N GLY A 315 3.02 3.06 -14.29
CA GLY A 315 4.32 3.63 -13.93
C GLY A 315 4.21 5.15 -13.70
N VAL A 316 3.64 5.89 -14.66
CA VAL A 316 3.49 7.36 -14.58
C VAL A 316 2.59 7.79 -13.41
N VAL A 317 1.42 7.18 -13.23
CA VAL A 317 0.53 7.54 -12.10
C VAL A 317 1.13 7.18 -10.76
N SER A 318 1.95 6.12 -10.69
CA SER A 318 2.61 5.69 -9.45
C SER A 318 3.71 6.67 -9.03
N ILE A 319 4.43 7.29 -9.96
CA ILE A 319 5.41 8.35 -9.66
C ILE A 319 4.73 9.50 -8.91
N ILE A 320 3.56 9.94 -9.36
CA ILE A 320 2.81 11.01 -8.70
C ILE A 320 2.16 10.47 -7.42
N GLY A 321 1.49 9.35 -7.52
CA GLY A 321 0.61 8.81 -6.48
C GLY A 321 1.32 8.34 -5.22
N TYR A 322 2.56 7.85 -5.33
CA TYR A 322 3.33 7.33 -4.20
C TYR A 322 4.42 8.28 -3.68
N THR A 323 4.40 9.55 -4.11
CA THR A 323 5.27 10.58 -3.52
C THR A 323 5.09 10.74 -2.00
N PRO A 324 3.93 10.47 -1.35
CA PRO A 324 3.85 10.50 0.10
C PRO A 324 4.81 9.54 0.82
N ASP A 325 5.29 8.47 0.19
CA ASP A 325 6.36 7.63 0.76
C ASP A 325 7.65 8.41 1.04
N ILE A 326 7.89 9.49 0.31
CA ILE A 326 9.08 10.31 0.44
C ILE A 326 8.92 11.33 1.58
N PHE A 327 7.74 11.96 1.71
CA PHE A 327 7.58 13.12 2.59
C PHE A 327 6.59 12.94 3.75
N ALA A 328 5.58 12.07 3.62
CA ALA A 328 4.48 12.04 4.60
C ALA A 328 4.95 11.60 5.99
N THR A 329 5.76 10.55 6.08
CA THR A 329 6.28 10.06 7.36
C THR A 329 7.18 11.09 8.05
N ALA A 330 8.04 11.79 7.28
CA ALA A 330 8.87 12.86 7.83
C ALA A 330 8.03 14.06 8.30
N LEU A 331 6.99 14.43 7.54
CA LEU A 331 6.06 15.50 7.92
C LEU A 331 5.28 15.16 9.20
N TYR A 332 4.81 13.93 9.31
CA TYR A 332 4.08 13.45 10.50
C TYR A 332 5.00 13.43 11.72
N GLY A 333 6.21 12.89 11.59
CA GLY A 333 7.21 12.91 12.66
C GLY A 333 7.53 14.33 13.11
N TYR A 334 7.72 15.26 12.17
CA TYR A 334 7.93 16.68 12.51
C TYR A 334 6.77 17.28 13.33
N PHE A 335 5.52 16.99 12.97
CA PHE A 335 4.38 17.48 13.74
C PHE A 335 4.32 16.86 15.14
N LEU A 336 4.55 15.56 15.25
CA LEU A 336 4.49 14.85 16.52
C LEU A 336 5.63 15.23 17.46
N ASP A 337 6.83 15.46 16.93
CA ASP A 337 8.00 15.87 17.72
C ASP A 337 7.96 17.34 18.12
N THR A 338 7.34 18.22 17.29
CA THR A 338 7.33 19.68 17.52
C THR A 338 6.15 20.13 18.37
N TYR A 339 5.00 19.48 18.25
CA TYR A 339 3.75 19.86 18.92
C TYR A 339 3.32 18.75 19.88
N GLU A 340 3.46 19.00 21.18
CA GLU A 340 3.20 18.01 22.21
C GLU A 340 1.74 17.55 22.27
N GLY A 341 1.54 16.27 22.59
CA GLY A 341 0.27 15.64 22.86
C GLY A 341 -0.69 15.70 21.67
N ILE A 342 -1.96 16.00 21.94
CA ILE A 342 -3.03 15.97 20.94
C ILE A 342 -2.81 16.95 19.77
N ASN A 343 -2.11 18.05 19.97
CA ASN A 343 -1.91 19.08 18.94
C ASN A 343 -1.11 18.54 17.75
N GLY A 344 -0.06 17.76 18.00
CA GLY A 344 0.72 17.09 16.95
C GLY A 344 -0.15 16.15 16.13
N HIS A 345 -0.94 15.33 16.81
CA HIS A 345 -1.87 14.42 16.17
C HIS A 345 -2.97 15.16 15.37
N GLN A 346 -3.52 16.27 15.91
CA GLN A 346 -4.49 17.08 15.17
C GLN A 346 -3.91 17.61 13.86
N LEU A 347 -2.65 18.05 13.83
CA LEU A 347 -1.97 18.50 12.61
C LEU A 347 -1.79 17.35 11.61
N VAL A 348 -1.43 16.16 12.08
CA VAL A 348 -1.36 14.97 11.22
C VAL A 348 -2.71 14.69 10.55
N TYR A 349 -3.81 14.66 11.34
CA TYR A 349 -5.15 14.42 10.77
C TYR A 349 -5.69 15.60 9.97
N LEU A 350 -5.23 16.84 10.23
CA LEU A 350 -5.53 18.01 9.39
C LEU A 350 -4.97 17.81 7.96
N THR A 351 -3.75 17.26 7.83
CA THR A 351 -3.23 16.93 6.49
C THR A 351 -4.10 15.90 5.77
N LEU A 352 -4.67 14.95 6.51
CA LEU A 352 -5.61 13.97 5.96
C LEU A 352 -6.92 14.64 5.51
N ALA A 353 -7.48 15.52 6.32
CA ALA A 353 -8.70 16.28 5.98
C ALA A 353 -8.50 17.10 4.71
N LEU A 354 -7.39 17.84 4.62
CA LEU A 354 -7.02 18.62 3.43
C LEU A 354 -6.81 17.72 2.20
N SER A 355 -6.11 16.59 2.37
CA SER A 355 -5.92 15.61 1.30
C SER A 355 -7.25 15.03 0.83
N SER A 356 -8.19 14.77 1.75
CA SER A 356 -9.54 14.28 1.42
C SER A 356 -10.33 15.30 0.59
N LEU A 357 -10.29 16.57 0.97
CA LEU A 357 -10.93 17.67 0.23
C LEU A 357 -10.35 17.80 -1.19
N ILE A 358 -9.02 17.76 -1.31
CA ILE A 358 -8.33 17.78 -2.61
C ILE A 358 -8.74 16.54 -3.42
N GLY A 359 -8.79 15.36 -2.79
CA GLY A 359 -9.20 14.12 -3.41
C GLY A 359 -10.62 14.16 -3.98
N ILE A 360 -11.57 14.73 -3.23
CA ILE A 360 -12.95 14.96 -3.69
C ILE A 360 -12.94 15.87 -4.92
N TYR A 361 -12.27 17.02 -4.81
CA TYR A 361 -12.21 18.00 -5.93
C TYR A 361 -11.61 17.39 -7.20
N VAL A 362 -10.48 16.71 -7.06
CA VAL A 362 -9.77 16.09 -8.20
C VAL A 362 -10.62 14.97 -8.82
N SER A 363 -11.32 14.17 -7.99
CA SER A 363 -12.21 13.10 -8.45
C SER A 363 -13.43 13.66 -9.21
N LEU A 364 -14.04 14.73 -8.72
CA LEU A 364 -15.12 15.43 -9.43
C LEU A 364 -14.65 16.01 -10.78
N LYS A 365 -13.45 16.59 -10.81
CA LYS A 365 -12.83 17.10 -12.04
C LYS A 365 -12.54 15.97 -13.04
N PHE A 366 -12.02 14.84 -12.55
CA PHE A 366 -11.81 13.64 -13.38
C PHE A 366 -13.11 13.14 -13.99
N LYS A 367 -14.17 13.02 -13.17
CA LYS A 367 -15.51 12.62 -13.61
C LYS A 367 -16.04 13.54 -14.71
N LYS A 368 -15.93 14.86 -14.52
CA LYS A 368 -16.40 15.86 -15.51
C LYS A 368 -15.66 15.77 -16.84
N ILE A 369 -14.31 15.62 -16.82
CA ILE A 369 -13.49 15.59 -18.03
C ILE A 369 -13.76 14.32 -18.84
N ASN A 370 -13.97 13.18 -18.18
CA ASN A 370 -14.19 11.90 -18.83
C ASN A 370 -15.69 11.58 -19.04
N LYS A 371 -16.59 12.50 -18.74
CA LYS A 371 -18.06 12.39 -18.95
C LYS A 371 -18.67 11.15 -18.29
N LEU A 372 -18.25 10.83 -17.06
CA LEU A 372 -18.66 9.66 -16.26
C LEU A 372 -19.88 9.97 -15.39
#